data_ff13cd2c444142d58600e8f6d21668a7
#
_entry.id   ff13cd2c444142d58600e8f6d21668a7
#
_cell.length_a   1.000
_cell.length_b   1.000
_cell.length_c   1.000
_cell.angle_alpha   90.00
_cell.angle_beta   90.00
_cell.angle_gamma   90.00
#
_symmetry.space_group_name_H-M   'P 1'
#
loop_
_entity.id
_entity.type
_entity.pdbx_description
1 polymer ?
#
loop_
_entity_poly.entity_id
_entity_poly.type
_entity_poly.pdbx_seq_one_letter_code
_entity_poly.pdbx_strand_id
1 'polypeptide(L)'
;NGALIFSETEDVIGGVHQTCQYPFYIIYRTSSTKERQKMSIQEFLDTFGKWLCREPVVIDVSEQRLSNYPTLSQGRKITKVTRDNSYGLEPQESGVQDWILPVSIEYKYDFERW
;
A
#
# COMPACT_ATOMS: atom_id res chain seq x y z
N ASN A 1 10.96 6.53 -7.61
CA ASN A 1 11.08 5.62 -6.46
C ASN A 1 11.08 4.18 -6.92
N GLY A 2 12.17 3.52 -6.80
CA GLY A 2 12.27 2.10 -7.07
C GLY A 2 12.29 1.30 -5.77
N ALA A 3 12.35 -0.02 -5.92
CA ALA A 3 12.52 -0.91 -4.79
C ALA A 3 13.92 -0.73 -4.20
N LEU A 4 13.99 -0.81 -2.88
CA LEU A 4 15.23 -0.75 -2.14
C LEU A 4 15.55 -2.14 -1.60
N ILE A 5 16.77 -2.58 -1.77
CA ILE A 5 17.21 -3.85 -1.18
C ILE A 5 17.54 -3.58 0.28
N PHE A 6 16.77 -4.21 1.16
CA PHE A 6 16.88 -4.05 2.60
C PHE A 6 17.98 -4.94 3.19
N SER A 7 18.00 -6.17 2.73
CA SER A 7 19.04 -7.12 3.10
C SER A 7 19.20 -8.15 1.98
N GLU A 8 20.38 -8.74 1.91
CA GLU A 8 20.66 -9.76 0.92
C GLU A 8 21.57 -10.80 1.54
N THR A 9 21.24 -12.07 1.34
CA THR A 9 22.10 -13.19 1.71
C THR A 9 22.27 -14.10 0.52
N GLU A 10 23.39 -14.83 0.47
CA GLU A 10 23.68 -15.77 -0.60
C GLU A 10 24.10 -17.09 0.02
N ASP A 11 23.55 -18.19 -0.44
CA ASP A 11 23.96 -19.51 0.03
C ASP A 11 25.14 -20.06 -0.80
N VAL A 12 25.63 -21.23 -0.40
CA VAL A 12 26.86 -21.78 -1.00
C VAL A 12 26.69 -22.27 -2.43
N ILE A 13 25.47 -22.40 -2.91
CA ILE A 13 25.18 -22.87 -4.27
C ILE A 13 24.67 -21.75 -5.18
N GLY A 14 24.83 -20.49 -4.76
CA GLY A 14 24.48 -19.34 -5.58
C GLY A 14 23.04 -18.85 -5.44
N GLY A 15 22.28 -19.41 -4.51
CA GLY A 15 20.93 -18.92 -4.21
C GLY A 15 20.99 -17.59 -3.49
N VAL A 16 20.34 -16.58 -4.01
CA VAL A 16 20.31 -15.22 -3.43
C VAL A 16 18.94 -14.97 -2.82
N HIS A 17 18.93 -14.46 -1.61
CA HIS A 17 17.72 -14.15 -0.85
C HIS A 17 17.72 -12.69 -0.49
N GLN A 18 16.77 -11.96 -1.05
CA GLN A 18 16.66 -10.51 -0.82
C GLN A 18 15.37 -10.19 -0.05
N THR A 19 15.47 -9.26 0.88
CA THR A 19 14.33 -8.58 1.47
C THR A 19 14.33 -7.17 0.92
N CYS A 20 13.25 -6.82 0.23
CA CYS A 20 13.14 -5.55 -0.49
C CYS A 20 11.98 -4.74 0.08
N GLN A 21 12.08 -3.43 -0.07
CA GLN A 21 11.04 -2.49 0.32
C GLN A 21 10.69 -1.60 -0.86
N TYR A 22 9.40 -1.43 -1.10
CA TYR A 22 8.92 -0.59 -2.18
C TYR A 22 7.91 0.42 -1.63
N PRO A 23 8.33 1.67 -1.41
CA PRO A 23 7.41 2.73 -0.99
C PRO A 23 6.70 3.33 -2.20
N PHE A 24 5.42 3.64 -2.06
CA PHE A 24 4.64 4.29 -3.10
C PHE A 24 3.48 5.03 -2.50
N TYR A 25 2.82 5.85 -3.32
CA TYR A 25 1.65 6.61 -2.92
C TYR A 25 0.44 6.16 -3.73
N ILE A 26 -0.68 5.98 -3.05
CA ILE A 26 -1.97 5.84 -3.71
C ILE A 26 -2.59 7.22 -3.75
N ILE A 27 -3.00 7.65 -4.94
CA ILE A 27 -3.58 8.97 -5.13
C ILE A 27 -5.04 8.78 -5.51
N TYR A 28 -5.92 9.40 -4.73
CA TYR A 28 -7.35 9.43 -5.01
C TYR A 28 -7.73 10.85 -5.36
N ARG A 29 -8.14 11.08 -6.61
CA ARG A 29 -8.52 12.40 -7.07
C ARG A 29 -10.04 12.57 -7.03
N THR A 30 -10.48 13.68 -6.48
CA THR A 30 -11.90 14.00 -6.37
C THR A 30 -12.15 15.43 -6.81
N SER A 31 -13.34 15.69 -7.35
CA SER A 31 -13.77 17.03 -7.70
C SER A 31 -14.61 17.68 -6.59
N SER A 32 -14.81 17.00 -5.47
CA SER A 32 -15.67 17.50 -4.39
C SER A 32 -14.87 18.23 -3.33
N THR A 33 -15.42 19.36 -2.86
CA THR A 33 -14.82 20.15 -1.78
C THR A 33 -15.70 20.20 -0.53
N LYS A 34 -16.84 19.51 -0.52
CA LYS A 34 -17.74 19.51 0.64
C LYS A 34 -17.15 18.70 1.79
N GLU A 35 -17.27 19.22 3.02
CA GLU A 35 -16.73 18.57 4.22
C GLU A 35 -17.24 17.14 4.42
N ARG A 36 -18.53 16.91 4.18
CA ARG A 36 -19.11 15.58 4.31
C ARG A 36 -18.44 14.58 3.38
N GLN A 37 -18.15 14.99 2.15
CA GLN A 37 -17.49 14.12 1.17
C GLN A 37 -16.02 13.90 1.50
N LYS A 38 -15.36 14.91 2.07
CA LYS A 38 -13.99 14.76 2.55
C LYS A 38 -13.87 13.69 3.64
N MET A 39 -14.81 13.69 4.59
CA MET A 39 -14.84 12.67 5.63
C MET A 39 -15.05 11.27 5.04
N SER A 40 -15.96 11.14 4.07
CA SER A 40 -16.21 9.86 3.41
C SER A 40 -14.99 9.36 2.64
N ILE A 41 -14.23 10.27 2.05
CA ILE A 41 -12.98 9.93 1.34
C ILE A 41 -11.94 9.39 2.33
N GLN A 42 -11.79 10.06 3.47
CA GLN A 42 -10.85 9.61 4.49
C GLN A 42 -11.23 8.23 5.04
N GLU A 43 -12.53 8.00 5.28
CA GLU A 43 -13.02 6.70 5.73
C GLU A 43 -12.75 5.62 4.68
N PHE A 44 -12.99 5.93 3.42
CA PHE A 44 -12.71 5.00 2.33
C PHE A 44 -11.23 4.65 2.27
N LEU A 45 -10.37 5.65 2.33
CA LEU A 45 -8.92 5.43 2.27
C LEU A 45 -8.41 4.66 3.49
N ASP A 46 -8.98 4.92 4.67
CA ASP A 46 -8.65 4.15 5.86
C ASP A 46 -9.02 2.68 5.70
N THR A 47 -10.23 2.40 5.22
CA THR A 47 -10.70 1.03 4.94
C THR A 47 -9.82 0.36 3.89
N PHE A 48 -9.49 1.08 2.83
CA PHE A 48 -8.63 0.58 1.77
C PHE A 48 -7.23 0.24 2.29
N GLY A 49 -6.69 1.12 3.13
CA GLY A 49 -5.39 0.89 3.77
C GLY A 49 -5.39 -0.33 4.70
N LYS A 50 -6.46 -0.51 5.45
CA LYS A 50 -6.62 -1.70 6.30
C LYS A 50 -6.63 -2.97 5.45
N TRP A 51 -7.37 -2.96 4.33
CA TRP A 51 -7.40 -4.10 3.43
C TRP A 51 -6.00 -4.41 2.89
N LEU A 52 -5.27 -3.39 2.43
CA LEU A 52 -3.90 -3.59 1.94
C LEU A 52 -2.98 -4.20 2.99
N CYS A 53 -3.14 -3.80 4.24
CA CYS A 53 -2.33 -4.29 5.36
C CYS A 53 -2.86 -5.61 5.95
N ARG A 54 -3.89 -6.18 5.34
CA ARG A 54 -4.54 -7.43 5.78
C ARG A 54 -5.12 -7.33 7.19
N GLU A 55 -5.62 -6.15 7.53
CA GLU A 55 -6.30 -5.90 8.79
C GLU A 55 -7.80 -6.11 8.63
N PRO A 56 -8.52 -6.39 9.72
CA PRO A 56 -9.98 -6.40 9.68
C PRO A 56 -10.53 -5.02 9.31
N VAL A 57 -11.61 -5.00 8.54
CA VAL A 57 -12.31 -3.76 8.17
C VAL A 57 -13.69 -3.77 8.78
N VAL A 58 -14.26 -2.58 9.00
CA VAL A 58 -15.62 -2.43 9.51
C VAL A 58 -16.50 -1.95 8.37
N ILE A 59 -17.48 -2.79 7.98
CA ILE A 59 -18.47 -2.48 6.96
C ILE A 59 -19.84 -2.67 7.59
N ASP A 60 -20.67 -1.63 7.54
CA ASP A 60 -22.01 -1.65 8.14
C ASP A 60 -22.02 -2.11 9.60
N VAL A 61 -21.17 -1.50 10.41
CA VAL A 61 -20.94 -1.76 11.83
C VAL A 61 -20.49 -3.17 12.18
N SER A 62 -20.11 -3.98 11.19
CA SER A 62 -19.60 -5.32 11.45
C SER A 62 -18.14 -5.44 10.99
N GLU A 63 -17.35 -6.09 11.82
CA GLU A 63 -15.94 -6.35 11.53
C GLU A 63 -15.84 -7.53 10.55
N GLN A 64 -15.08 -7.34 9.47
CA GLN A 64 -14.94 -8.35 8.43
C GLN A 64 -13.49 -8.46 8.00
N ARG A 65 -13.12 -9.65 7.51
CA ARG A 65 -11.85 -9.86 6.83
C ARG A 65 -12.13 -10.07 5.35
N LEU A 66 -11.62 -9.16 4.54
CA LEU A 66 -11.76 -9.27 3.10
C LEU A 66 -10.72 -10.24 2.54
N SER A 67 -10.94 -10.73 1.34
CA SER A 67 -10.05 -11.63 0.63
C SER A 67 -9.48 -10.94 -0.61
N ASN A 68 -8.76 -11.70 -1.45
CA ASN A 68 -8.21 -11.22 -2.72
C ASN A 68 -7.18 -10.09 -2.54
N TYR A 69 -6.26 -10.30 -1.62
CA TYR A 69 -5.18 -9.35 -1.38
C TYR A 69 -4.26 -9.26 -2.60
N PRO A 70 -3.65 -8.09 -2.84
CA PRO A 70 -2.70 -7.94 -3.93
C PRO A 70 -1.50 -8.86 -3.77
N THR A 71 -0.99 -9.33 -4.88
CA THR A 71 0.22 -10.15 -4.93
C THR A 71 1.19 -9.57 -5.94
N LEU A 72 2.45 -9.95 -5.82
CA LEU A 72 3.48 -9.55 -6.76
C LEU A 72 3.79 -10.70 -7.71
N SER A 73 4.22 -10.35 -8.92
CA SER A 73 4.64 -11.32 -9.94
C SER A 73 6.09 -11.76 -9.74
N GLN A 74 6.56 -12.69 -10.58
CA GLN A 74 7.96 -13.13 -10.66
C GLN A 74 8.50 -13.77 -9.38
N GLY A 75 7.64 -14.50 -8.66
CA GLY A 75 8.05 -15.21 -7.47
C GLY A 75 8.33 -14.33 -6.25
N ARG A 76 8.02 -13.05 -6.31
CA ARG A 76 8.17 -12.14 -5.18
C ARG A 76 7.01 -12.34 -4.22
N LYS A 77 7.31 -12.41 -2.93
CA LYS A 77 6.29 -12.65 -1.90
C LYS A 77 6.22 -11.48 -0.94
N ILE A 78 5.04 -10.89 -0.84
CA ILE A 78 4.79 -9.82 0.13
C ILE A 78 4.83 -10.41 1.53
N THR A 79 5.67 -9.85 2.39
CA THR A 79 5.78 -10.27 3.78
C THR A 79 5.13 -9.28 4.73
N LYS A 80 5.03 -8.00 4.31
CA LYS A 80 4.48 -6.96 5.17
C LYS A 80 4.03 -5.79 4.33
N VAL A 81 2.91 -5.20 4.67
CA VAL A 81 2.46 -3.93 4.10
C VAL A 81 2.23 -2.97 5.25
N THR A 82 2.83 -1.78 5.15
CA THR A 82 2.64 -0.71 6.13
C THR A 82 2.09 0.51 5.42
N ARG A 83 1.42 1.38 6.16
CA ARG A 83 0.85 2.60 5.63
C ARG A 83 0.90 3.70 6.66
N ASP A 84 0.92 4.95 6.19
CA ASP A 84 0.69 6.11 7.02
C ASP A 84 -0.76 6.56 6.86
N ASN A 85 -1.15 7.55 7.67
CA ASN A 85 -2.48 8.13 7.55
C ASN A 85 -2.62 8.85 6.21
N SER A 86 -3.79 8.73 5.60
CA SER A 86 -4.09 9.49 4.40
C SER A 86 -4.23 10.98 4.72
N TYR A 87 -3.95 11.82 3.73
CA TYR A 87 -4.11 13.27 3.88
C TYR A 87 -4.52 13.87 2.55
N GLY A 88 -5.21 15.01 2.62
CA GLY A 88 -5.59 15.77 1.43
C GLY A 88 -4.57 16.85 1.13
N LEU A 89 -4.25 17.02 -0.14
CA LEU A 89 -3.47 18.17 -0.59
C LEU A 89 -4.39 19.39 -0.70
N GLU A 90 -3.80 20.59 -0.88
CA GLU A 90 -4.58 21.79 -1.12
C GLU A 90 -5.46 21.61 -2.35
N PRO A 91 -6.77 21.95 -2.28
CA PRO A 91 -7.61 21.91 -3.47
C PRO A 91 -7.10 22.88 -4.54
N GLN A 92 -7.21 22.46 -5.78
CA GLN A 92 -6.88 23.30 -6.91
C GLN A 92 -8.01 24.31 -7.19
N GLU A 93 -7.72 25.33 -7.98
CA GLU A 93 -8.72 26.35 -8.35
C GLU A 93 -9.98 25.74 -9.00
N SER A 94 -9.80 24.65 -9.73
CA SER A 94 -10.90 23.93 -10.37
C SER A 94 -11.81 23.19 -9.38
N GLY A 95 -11.44 23.11 -8.09
CA GLY A 95 -12.12 22.30 -7.09
C GLY A 95 -11.62 20.89 -7.00
N VAL A 96 -10.69 20.49 -7.85
CA VAL A 96 -10.08 19.16 -7.81
C VAL A 96 -9.15 19.08 -6.62
N GLN A 97 -9.23 17.99 -5.87
CA GLN A 97 -8.36 17.74 -4.73
C GLN A 97 -7.81 16.31 -4.81
N ASP A 98 -6.52 16.19 -4.57
CA ASP A 98 -5.86 14.89 -4.48
C ASP A 98 -5.70 14.49 -3.03
N TRP A 99 -5.99 13.23 -2.76
CA TRP A 99 -5.80 12.60 -1.46
C TRP A 99 -4.70 11.56 -1.59
N ILE A 100 -3.81 11.54 -0.62
CA ILE A 100 -2.61 10.72 -0.66
C ILE A 100 -2.67 9.67 0.45
N LEU A 101 -2.41 8.42 0.10
CA LEU A 101 -2.22 7.34 1.07
C LEU A 101 -0.82 6.77 0.86
N PRO A 102 0.13 7.08 1.76
CA PRO A 102 1.47 6.49 1.67
C PRO A 102 1.45 5.02 2.07
N VAL A 103 2.07 4.18 1.25
CA VAL A 103 2.13 2.73 1.48
C VAL A 103 3.55 2.26 1.24
N SER A 104 3.96 1.26 2.00
CA SER A 104 5.24 0.59 1.77
C SER A 104 5.01 -0.91 1.81
N ILE A 105 5.53 -1.60 0.80
CA ILE A 105 5.47 -3.05 0.72
C ILE A 105 6.85 -3.60 1.00
N GLU A 106 6.93 -4.56 1.91
CA GLU A 106 8.13 -5.36 2.12
C GLU A 106 7.89 -6.72 1.47
N TYR A 107 8.83 -7.18 0.66
CA TYR A 107 8.69 -8.47 0.00
C TYR A 107 10.01 -9.21 -0.04
N LYS A 108 9.93 -10.53 -0.21
CA LYS A 108 11.08 -11.40 -0.39
C LYS A 108 11.19 -11.81 -1.83
N TYR A 109 12.41 -11.83 -2.33
CA TYR A 109 12.72 -12.26 -3.67
C TYR A 109 13.94 -13.18 -3.63
N ASP A 110 13.73 -14.40 -4.09
CA ASP A 110 14.77 -15.43 -4.13
C ASP A 110 15.11 -15.74 -5.58
N PHE A 111 16.38 -15.80 -5.90
CA PHE A 111 16.82 -16.17 -7.25
C PHE A 111 18.19 -16.82 -7.18
N GLU A 112 18.56 -17.47 -8.26
CA GLU A 112 19.90 -18.05 -8.39
C GLU A 112 20.75 -17.14 -9.27
N ARG A 113 21.98 -16.90 -8.82
CA ARG A 113 22.88 -15.99 -9.52
C ARG A 113 23.49 -16.63 -10.78
N TRP A 114 23.45 -17.95 -10.83
CA TRP A 114 23.98 -18.75 -11.96
C TRP A 114 22.89 -19.56 -12.63
#